data_af31919d891d93be53d1b45a2f77427d
#
_entry.id   af31919d891d93be53d1b45a2f77427d
#
_cell.length_a   1.000
_cell.length_b   1.000
_cell.length_c   1.000
_cell.angle_alpha   90.00
_cell.angle_beta   90.00
_cell.angle_gamma   90.00
#
_symmetry.space_group_name_H-M   'P 1'
#
loop_
_entity.id
_entity.type
_entity.pdbx_description
1 polymer ?
#
loop_
_entity_poly.entity_id
_entity_poly.type
_entity_poly.pdbx_seq_one_letter_code
_entity_poly.pdbx_strand_id
1 'polypeptide(L)'
;MSKTVLKVTDLVRHYPLPKESLFGDQRYVYALNGVSFEIKEGSSFGIVGESGCGKSTLARNVMALEETDAGSVQILGNEVVGKSFAELRPLRQHFQMVFQDPYGSLDPHHTVGRIVAEPLTAVDDLGKSEREARVSEVLSSVGLKPTDAEKYPHEFSGGQRQRIAIARALITRPALIVADEPVSALDVSVQAQVLNLLRDLQDEFGVTYMFISHDLAVVEYLCDEMAVMYLGSVVEKGRTEDIYSNPAHPYTRILLDAVPNPASGKKRNRIRLEGGVTGQTERRQGCSFQDRCPMAQDKCRAEAPVLKTVGDDHIAACHFSDKVNELGAG
;
A
#
# COMPACT_ATOMS: atom_id res chain seq x y z
N MET A 1 -15.18 -6.99 -19.36
CA MET A 1 -13.87 -6.48 -18.88
C MET A 1 -14.14 -5.64 -17.65
N SER A 2 -13.55 -5.94 -16.50
CA SER A 2 -13.71 -5.14 -15.28
C SER A 2 -13.10 -3.75 -15.50
N LYS A 3 -13.75 -2.72 -14.96
CA LYS A 3 -13.35 -1.31 -15.08
C LYS A 3 -12.09 -1.06 -14.24
N THR A 4 -11.11 -0.30 -14.78
CA THR A 4 -9.95 0.15 -14.01
C THR A 4 -10.37 1.28 -13.05
N VAL A 5 -10.13 1.12 -11.75
CA VAL A 5 -10.40 2.13 -10.71
C VAL A 5 -9.17 2.99 -10.47
N LEU A 6 -7.99 2.37 -10.37
CA LEU A 6 -6.72 3.08 -10.21
C LEU A 6 -5.76 2.69 -11.33
N LYS A 7 -5.15 3.70 -11.96
CA LYS A 7 -4.04 3.53 -12.91
C LYS A 7 -2.91 4.46 -12.52
N VAL A 8 -1.75 3.86 -12.25
CA VAL A 8 -0.49 4.55 -11.96
C VAL A 8 0.46 4.28 -13.12
N THR A 9 1.08 5.35 -13.67
CA THR A 9 1.97 5.24 -14.82
C THR A 9 3.24 6.03 -14.57
N ASP A 10 4.40 5.34 -14.58
CA ASP A 10 5.76 5.90 -14.47
C ASP A 10 5.92 6.93 -13.35
N LEU A 11 5.33 6.64 -12.19
CA LEU A 11 5.27 7.56 -11.05
C LEU A 11 6.66 7.73 -10.42
N VAL A 12 7.12 8.99 -10.35
CA VAL A 12 8.44 9.37 -9.81
C VAL A 12 8.27 10.37 -8.68
N ARG A 13 8.99 10.12 -7.56
CA ARG A 13 9.10 11.06 -6.45
C ARG A 13 10.49 11.04 -5.84
N HIS A 14 11.14 12.19 -5.81
CA HIS A 14 12.47 12.40 -5.23
C HIS A 14 12.42 13.53 -4.21
N TYR A 15 12.99 13.32 -3.03
CA TYR A 15 13.07 14.36 -2.00
C TYR A 15 14.46 14.95 -1.95
N PRO A 16 14.62 16.28 -2.07
CA PRO A 16 15.93 16.92 -1.94
C PRO A 16 16.42 16.79 -0.49
N LEU A 17 17.67 16.38 -0.32
CA LEU A 17 18.36 16.40 0.97
C LEU A 17 18.92 17.80 1.25
N PRO A 18 19.11 18.17 2.54
CA PRO A 18 19.83 19.39 2.88
C PRO A 18 21.20 19.43 2.20
N LYS A 19 21.58 20.58 1.61
CA LYS A 19 22.90 20.77 1.02
C LYS A 19 23.97 20.74 2.08
N GLU A 20 25.00 19.93 1.90
CA GLU A 20 26.15 19.84 2.80
C GLU A 20 27.09 21.06 2.66
N SER A 21 27.08 21.75 1.50
CA SER A 21 27.79 23.00 1.27
C SER A 21 27.06 23.88 0.27
N LEU A 22 27.35 25.19 0.27
CA LEU A 22 26.75 26.18 -0.63
C LEU A 22 27.00 25.88 -2.12
N PHE A 23 28.10 25.21 -2.45
CA PHE A 23 28.51 24.88 -3.81
C PHE A 23 28.47 23.38 -4.13
N GLY A 24 27.95 22.56 -3.19
CA GLY A 24 27.82 21.12 -3.38
C GLY A 24 26.62 20.75 -4.27
N ASP A 25 26.71 19.59 -4.91
CA ASP A 25 25.61 19.03 -5.69
C ASP A 25 24.40 18.74 -4.81
N GLN A 26 23.21 18.96 -5.36
CA GLN A 26 21.96 18.60 -4.67
C GLN A 26 21.80 17.08 -4.66
N ARG A 27 21.78 16.50 -3.46
CA ARG A 27 21.48 15.07 -3.25
C ARG A 27 19.99 14.87 -3.05
N TYR A 28 19.49 13.69 -3.45
CA TYR A 28 18.07 13.34 -3.36
C TYR A 28 17.89 11.98 -2.71
N VAL A 29 16.76 11.80 -2.05
CA VAL A 29 16.19 10.48 -1.73
C VAL A 29 15.27 10.10 -2.89
N TYR A 30 15.58 9.03 -3.58
CA TYR A 30 14.84 8.51 -4.74
C TYR A 30 13.73 7.57 -4.25
N ALA A 31 12.62 8.15 -3.76
CA ALA A 31 11.57 7.38 -3.08
C ALA A 31 10.68 6.58 -4.04
N LEU A 32 10.41 7.10 -5.25
CA LEU A 32 9.72 6.38 -6.32
C LEU A 32 10.46 6.57 -7.64
N ASN A 33 10.65 5.48 -8.38
CA ASN A 33 11.51 5.41 -9.56
C ASN A 33 10.78 4.78 -10.75
N GLY A 34 9.65 5.37 -11.20
CA GLY A 34 8.90 4.89 -12.35
C GLY A 34 7.96 3.73 -12.01
N VAL A 35 7.17 3.89 -10.95
CA VAL A 35 6.20 2.88 -10.52
C VAL A 35 4.98 2.88 -11.44
N SER A 36 4.59 1.69 -11.97
CA SER A 36 3.44 1.53 -12.85
C SER A 36 2.63 0.29 -12.48
N PHE A 37 1.31 0.45 -12.29
CA PHE A 37 0.35 -0.65 -12.08
C PHE A 37 -1.07 -0.15 -12.27
N GLU A 38 -2.02 -1.10 -12.35
CA GLU A 38 -3.47 -0.83 -12.43
C GLU A 38 -4.20 -1.68 -11.40
N ILE A 39 -5.32 -1.18 -10.88
CA ILE A 39 -6.23 -1.92 -9.99
C ILE A 39 -7.62 -1.90 -10.60
N LYS A 40 -8.24 -3.08 -10.69
CA LYS A 40 -9.59 -3.26 -11.24
C LYS A 40 -10.64 -3.09 -10.15
N GLU A 41 -11.85 -2.72 -10.57
CA GLU A 41 -13.00 -2.55 -9.68
C GLU A 41 -13.30 -3.81 -8.89
N GLY A 42 -13.51 -3.64 -7.57
CA GLY A 42 -13.83 -4.71 -6.63
C GLY A 42 -12.65 -5.62 -6.27
N SER A 43 -11.44 -5.39 -6.82
CA SER A 43 -10.25 -6.19 -6.46
C SER A 43 -9.45 -5.56 -5.32
N SER A 44 -8.61 -6.40 -4.69
CA SER A 44 -7.63 -5.99 -3.69
C SER A 44 -6.21 -6.17 -4.20
N PHE A 45 -5.40 -5.11 -4.08
CA PHE A 45 -4.02 -5.05 -4.57
C PHE A 45 -3.05 -4.74 -3.43
N GLY A 46 -2.08 -5.64 -3.22
CA GLY A 46 -1.06 -5.51 -2.18
C GLY A 46 0.20 -4.81 -2.66
N ILE A 47 0.73 -3.87 -1.89
CA ILE A 47 2.08 -3.31 -2.07
C ILE A 47 2.92 -3.75 -0.88
N VAL A 48 3.95 -4.53 -1.15
CA VAL A 48 4.83 -5.09 -0.11
C VAL A 48 6.30 -4.71 -0.32
N GLY A 49 7.08 -4.77 0.74
CA GLY A 49 8.51 -4.51 0.74
C GLY A 49 9.01 -4.05 2.11
N GLU A 50 10.33 -4.01 2.29
CA GLU A 50 10.95 -3.54 3.54
C GLU A 50 10.58 -2.10 3.89
N SER A 51 10.71 -1.74 5.18
CA SER A 51 10.52 -0.35 5.63
C SER A 51 11.46 0.60 4.87
N GLY A 52 10.94 1.77 4.46
CA GLY A 52 11.71 2.76 3.70
C GLY A 52 11.84 2.47 2.19
N CYS A 53 11.20 1.44 1.61
CA CYS A 53 11.29 1.19 0.17
C CYS A 53 10.39 2.08 -0.71
N GLY A 54 9.60 3.01 -0.11
CA GLY A 54 8.77 3.97 -0.85
C GLY A 54 7.25 3.72 -0.79
N LYS A 55 6.76 2.70 -0.08
CA LYS A 55 5.33 2.33 -0.04
C LYS A 55 4.41 3.46 0.43
N SER A 56 4.69 4.08 1.57
CA SER A 56 3.86 5.18 2.10
C SER A 56 3.98 6.45 1.23
N THR A 57 5.14 6.67 0.58
CA THR A 57 5.28 7.71 -0.45
C THR A 57 4.35 7.43 -1.63
N LEU A 58 4.29 6.17 -2.10
CA LEU A 58 3.36 5.76 -3.15
C LEU A 58 1.90 6.02 -2.74
N ALA A 59 1.50 5.62 -1.52
CA ALA A 59 0.16 5.89 -1.01
C ALA A 59 -0.18 7.39 -1.03
N ARG A 60 0.70 8.25 -0.53
CA ARG A 60 0.48 9.70 -0.47
C ARG A 60 0.39 10.32 -1.87
N ASN A 61 1.19 9.86 -2.82
CA ASN A 61 1.14 10.31 -4.21
C ASN A 61 -0.16 9.84 -4.89
N VAL A 62 -0.59 8.58 -4.70
CA VAL A 62 -1.88 8.07 -5.21
C VAL A 62 -3.04 8.88 -4.65
N MET A 63 -2.97 9.26 -3.38
CA MET A 63 -3.97 10.08 -2.71
C MET A 63 -3.85 11.58 -3.04
N ALA A 64 -2.91 11.99 -3.91
CA ALA A 64 -2.60 13.40 -4.18
C ALA A 64 -2.47 14.24 -2.88
N LEU A 65 -1.76 13.69 -1.88
CA LEU A 65 -1.39 14.35 -0.63
C LEU A 65 -0.01 14.99 -0.70
N GLU A 66 0.79 14.58 -1.69
CA GLU A 66 2.12 15.10 -1.96
C GLU A 66 2.28 15.36 -3.47
N GLU A 67 3.17 16.30 -3.81
CA GLU A 67 3.53 16.56 -5.20
C GLU A 67 4.28 15.37 -5.81
N THR A 68 4.09 15.18 -7.10
CA THR A 68 4.72 14.16 -7.93
C THR A 68 5.70 14.83 -8.87
N ASP A 69 6.93 14.29 -9.00
CA ASP A 69 7.94 14.88 -9.89
C ASP A 69 7.70 14.49 -11.36
N ALA A 70 7.18 13.29 -11.63
CA ALA A 70 6.79 12.83 -12.96
C ALA A 70 5.81 11.64 -12.87
N GLY A 71 5.14 11.34 -13.97
CA GLY A 71 4.17 10.26 -14.09
C GLY A 71 2.74 10.73 -13.95
N SER A 72 1.81 9.78 -13.89
CA SER A 72 0.36 10.01 -13.89
C SER A 72 -0.32 9.08 -12.88
N VAL A 73 -1.34 9.60 -12.20
CA VAL A 73 -2.24 8.82 -11.34
C VAL A 73 -3.67 9.14 -11.73
N GLN A 74 -4.38 8.14 -12.24
CA GLN A 74 -5.78 8.27 -12.64
C GLN A 74 -6.66 7.43 -11.72
N ILE A 75 -7.68 8.08 -11.13
CA ILE A 75 -8.73 7.43 -10.35
C ILE A 75 -10.04 7.56 -11.06
N LEU A 76 -10.70 6.44 -11.39
CA LEU A 76 -11.90 6.39 -12.23
C LEU A 76 -11.73 7.15 -13.57
N GLY A 77 -10.51 7.12 -14.14
CA GLY A 77 -10.16 7.84 -15.37
C GLY A 77 -9.86 9.34 -15.19
N ASN A 78 -9.98 9.88 -13.97
CA ASN A 78 -9.64 11.27 -13.69
C ASN A 78 -8.19 11.38 -13.22
N GLU A 79 -7.39 12.20 -13.90
CA GLU A 79 -6.04 12.54 -13.45
C GLU A 79 -6.10 13.29 -12.12
N VAL A 80 -5.25 12.91 -11.15
CA VAL A 80 -5.17 13.57 -9.84
C VAL A 80 -3.84 14.29 -9.62
N VAL A 81 -2.79 13.96 -10.38
CA VAL A 81 -1.49 14.64 -10.30
C VAL A 81 -1.60 16.06 -10.81
N GLY A 82 -0.98 17.00 -10.09
CA GLY A 82 -0.93 18.42 -10.46
C GLY A 82 -2.24 19.20 -10.30
N LYS A 83 -3.31 18.57 -9.78
CA LYS A 83 -4.57 19.24 -9.50
C LYS A 83 -4.50 20.07 -8.23
N SER A 84 -5.14 21.24 -8.25
CA SER A 84 -5.36 22.08 -7.08
C SER A 84 -6.34 21.42 -6.09
N PHE A 85 -6.31 21.87 -4.84
CA PHE A 85 -7.25 21.40 -3.80
C PHE A 85 -8.72 21.56 -4.24
N ALA A 86 -9.08 22.65 -4.92
CA ALA A 86 -10.43 22.90 -5.39
C ALA A 86 -10.88 21.87 -6.45
N GLU A 87 -10.00 21.47 -7.36
CA GLU A 87 -10.27 20.45 -8.38
C GLU A 87 -10.32 19.03 -7.79
N LEU A 88 -9.53 18.76 -6.74
CA LEU A 88 -9.53 17.47 -6.05
C LEU A 88 -10.75 17.28 -5.15
N ARG A 89 -11.29 18.36 -4.57
CA ARG A 89 -12.39 18.28 -3.59
C ARG A 89 -13.56 17.41 -4.05
N PRO A 90 -14.16 17.59 -5.24
CA PRO A 90 -15.26 16.75 -5.70
C PRO A 90 -14.84 15.30 -6.01
N LEU A 91 -13.56 15.06 -6.28
CA LEU A 91 -13.02 13.71 -6.53
C LEU A 91 -12.80 12.93 -5.23
N ARG A 92 -12.53 13.63 -4.11
CA ARG A 92 -12.20 13.01 -2.80
C ARG A 92 -13.29 12.06 -2.29
N GLN A 93 -14.55 12.24 -2.66
CA GLN A 93 -15.61 11.29 -2.31
C GLN A 93 -15.39 9.89 -2.89
N HIS A 94 -14.63 9.76 -3.99
CA HIS A 94 -14.42 8.50 -4.70
C HIS A 94 -13.20 7.72 -4.21
N PHE A 95 -12.31 8.33 -3.46
CA PHE A 95 -11.13 7.66 -2.91
C PHE A 95 -10.79 8.18 -1.52
N GLN A 96 -10.54 7.27 -0.61
CA GLN A 96 -10.32 7.53 0.80
C GLN A 96 -9.08 6.79 1.30
N MET A 97 -8.56 7.17 2.47
CA MET A 97 -7.37 6.57 3.05
C MET A 97 -7.61 6.13 4.50
N VAL A 98 -7.11 4.94 4.82
CA VAL A 98 -6.95 4.47 6.19
C VAL A 98 -5.46 4.57 6.51
N PHE A 99 -5.11 5.38 7.52
CA PHE A 99 -3.74 5.65 7.91
C PHE A 99 -3.19 4.59 8.87
N GLN A 100 -1.87 4.46 8.92
CA GLN A 100 -1.13 3.52 9.74
C GLN A 100 -1.37 3.70 11.25
N ASP A 101 -1.44 4.96 11.73
CA ASP A 101 -1.65 5.27 13.14
C ASP A 101 -3.12 5.64 13.42
N PRO A 102 -3.90 4.75 14.04
CA PRO A 102 -5.28 5.05 14.39
C PRO A 102 -5.41 6.11 15.49
N TYR A 103 -4.35 6.36 16.27
CA TYR A 103 -4.35 7.39 17.31
C TYR A 103 -4.15 8.79 16.71
N GLY A 104 -3.13 8.95 15.88
CA GLY A 104 -2.81 10.22 15.23
C GLY A 104 -3.77 10.62 14.11
N SER A 105 -4.54 9.67 13.57
CA SER A 105 -5.47 9.93 12.48
C SER A 105 -6.84 10.44 12.91
N LEU A 106 -7.20 10.36 14.19
CA LEU A 106 -8.49 10.80 14.75
C LEU A 106 -8.27 12.02 15.63
N ASP A 107 -8.95 13.13 15.33
CA ASP A 107 -8.88 14.34 16.16
C ASP A 107 -9.49 14.06 17.55
N PRO A 108 -8.69 14.11 18.64
CA PRO A 108 -9.18 13.79 19.99
C PRO A 108 -10.20 14.81 20.54
N HIS A 109 -10.34 15.98 19.94
CA HIS A 109 -11.27 17.04 20.35
C HIS A 109 -12.64 16.91 19.67
N HIS A 110 -12.79 16.00 18.71
CA HIS A 110 -14.03 15.78 18.01
C HIS A 110 -14.70 14.46 18.45
N THR A 111 -16.03 14.44 18.47
CA THR A 111 -16.77 13.20 18.67
C THR A 111 -16.60 12.25 17.47
N VAL A 112 -16.76 10.95 17.70
CA VAL A 112 -16.68 9.92 16.65
C VAL A 112 -17.62 10.23 15.49
N GLY A 113 -18.86 10.65 15.77
CA GLY A 113 -19.81 11.02 14.71
C GLY A 113 -19.31 12.18 13.84
N ARG A 114 -18.64 13.19 14.43
CA ARG A 114 -18.05 14.29 13.67
C ARG A 114 -16.87 13.85 12.83
N ILE A 115 -15.99 13.01 13.40
CA ILE A 115 -14.82 12.45 12.69
C ILE A 115 -15.26 11.61 11.50
N VAL A 116 -16.21 10.70 11.72
CA VAL A 116 -16.72 9.82 10.65
C VAL A 116 -17.43 10.63 9.56
N ALA A 117 -18.17 11.69 9.91
CA ALA A 117 -18.87 12.54 8.95
C ALA A 117 -17.96 13.51 8.17
N GLU A 118 -16.69 13.67 8.55
CA GLU A 118 -15.79 14.66 7.94
C GLU A 118 -15.68 14.54 6.41
N PRO A 119 -15.48 13.35 5.80
CA PRO A 119 -15.39 13.20 4.36
C PRO A 119 -16.67 13.59 3.60
N LEU A 120 -17.83 13.60 4.26
CA LEU A 120 -19.08 14.06 3.65
C LEU A 120 -19.09 15.56 3.31
N THR A 121 -18.09 16.32 3.78
CA THR A 121 -17.91 17.73 3.38
C THR A 121 -17.50 17.88 1.91
N ALA A 122 -17.00 16.81 1.29
CA ALA A 122 -16.70 16.73 -0.15
C ALA A 122 -17.93 16.33 -1.00
N VAL A 123 -19.03 15.92 -0.35
CA VAL A 123 -20.29 15.54 -1.01
C VAL A 123 -21.25 16.72 -0.89
N ASP A 124 -21.69 17.24 -2.04
CA ASP A 124 -22.61 18.37 -2.06
C ASP A 124 -24.05 17.96 -1.64
N ASP A 125 -24.81 18.92 -1.10
CA ASP A 125 -26.27 18.85 -0.81
C ASP A 125 -26.75 17.79 0.20
N LEU A 126 -25.87 17.28 1.09
CA LEU A 126 -26.31 16.38 2.17
C LEU A 126 -26.92 17.14 3.35
N GLY A 127 -28.22 16.89 3.62
CA GLY A 127 -28.91 17.40 4.80
C GLY A 127 -28.38 16.79 6.11
N LYS A 128 -28.62 17.49 7.25
CA LYS A 128 -28.17 17.02 8.58
C LYS A 128 -28.68 15.61 8.91
N SER A 129 -29.98 15.37 8.71
CA SER A 129 -30.59 14.07 9.01
C SER A 129 -29.99 12.92 8.18
N GLU A 130 -29.66 13.18 6.92
CA GLU A 130 -29.03 12.18 6.04
C GLU A 130 -27.60 11.88 6.49
N ARG A 131 -26.83 12.92 6.90
CA ARG A 131 -25.48 12.71 7.45
C ARG A 131 -25.51 11.85 8.71
N GLU A 132 -26.45 12.12 9.64
CA GLU A 132 -26.63 11.35 10.88
C GLU A 132 -27.02 9.90 10.57
N ALA A 133 -27.90 9.67 9.59
CA ALA A 133 -28.28 8.33 9.15
C ALA A 133 -27.08 7.56 8.56
N ARG A 134 -26.27 8.18 7.70
CA ARG A 134 -25.07 7.56 7.13
C ARG A 134 -24.01 7.24 8.20
N VAL A 135 -23.82 8.13 9.18
CA VAL A 135 -22.92 7.85 10.32
C VAL A 135 -23.40 6.63 11.10
N SER A 136 -24.70 6.56 11.40
CA SER A 136 -25.29 5.41 12.12
C SER A 136 -25.12 4.10 11.34
N GLU A 137 -25.39 4.11 10.05
CA GLU A 137 -25.23 2.96 9.15
C GLU A 137 -23.78 2.46 9.12
N VAL A 138 -22.80 3.37 8.84
CA VAL A 138 -21.41 2.98 8.70
C VAL A 138 -20.76 2.56 10.03
N LEU A 139 -21.17 3.12 11.16
CA LEU A 139 -20.73 2.64 12.48
C LEU A 139 -21.22 1.20 12.72
N SER A 140 -22.45 0.90 12.33
CA SER A 140 -23.01 -0.46 12.46
C SER A 140 -22.25 -1.46 11.57
N SER A 141 -21.92 -1.10 10.32
CA SER A 141 -21.19 -1.99 9.40
C SER A 141 -19.76 -2.29 9.88
N VAL A 142 -19.13 -1.41 10.67
CA VAL A 142 -17.82 -1.73 11.29
C VAL A 142 -17.95 -2.37 12.69
N GLY A 143 -19.19 -2.76 13.12
CA GLY A 143 -19.45 -3.43 14.39
C GLY A 143 -19.38 -2.51 15.61
N LEU A 144 -19.61 -1.20 15.42
CA LEU A 144 -19.81 -0.22 16.49
C LEU A 144 -21.30 0.11 16.65
N LYS A 145 -21.67 0.65 17.82
CA LYS A 145 -23.07 1.06 18.05
C LYS A 145 -23.30 2.47 17.49
N PRO A 146 -24.49 2.78 16.94
CA PRO A 146 -24.86 4.16 16.56
C PRO A 146 -24.66 5.18 17.67
N THR A 147 -24.93 4.81 18.93
CA THR A 147 -24.74 5.65 20.12
C THR A 147 -23.27 6.00 20.39
N ASP A 148 -22.32 5.25 19.82
CA ASP A 148 -20.89 5.55 19.93
C ASP A 148 -20.49 6.83 19.17
N ALA A 149 -21.36 7.36 18.29
CA ALA A 149 -21.17 8.62 17.60
C ALA A 149 -20.99 9.84 18.55
N GLU A 150 -21.55 9.77 19.76
CA GLU A 150 -21.47 10.84 20.74
C GLU A 150 -20.20 10.82 21.59
N LYS A 151 -19.46 9.70 21.56
CA LYS A 151 -18.23 9.49 22.32
C LYS A 151 -17.01 10.09 21.63
N TYR A 152 -15.92 10.21 22.39
CA TYR A 152 -14.63 10.69 21.92
C TYR A 152 -13.65 9.52 21.66
N PRO A 153 -12.65 9.70 20.77
CA PRO A 153 -11.69 8.64 20.43
C PRO A 153 -10.98 8.00 21.62
N HIS A 154 -10.69 8.78 22.68
CA HIS A 154 -10.00 8.29 23.87
C HIS A 154 -10.81 7.28 24.71
N GLU A 155 -12.12 7.17 24.47
CA GLU A 155 -13.01 6.18 25.14
C GLU A 155 -12.96 4.79 24.48
N PHE A 156 -12.19 4.62 23.40
CA PHE A 156 -12.14 3.40 22.59
C PHE A 156 -10.77 2.72 22.66
N SER A 157 -10.78 1.38 22.55
CA SER A 157 -9.55 0.58 22.37
C SER A 157 -8.89 0.84 21.01
N GLY A 158 -7.63 0.42 20.83
CA GLY A 158 -6.91 0.57 19.56
C GLY A 158 -7.66 -0.04 18.37
N GLY A 159 -8.17 -1.26 18.51
CA GLY A 159 -8.95 -1.92 17.46
C GLY A 159 -10.30 -1.22 17.17
N GLN A 160 -10.96 -0.65 18.17
CA GLN A 160 -12.16 0.15 17.96
C GLN A 160 -11.84 1.47 17.26
N ARG A 161 -10.73 2.14 17.58
CA ARG A 161 -10.26 3.34 16.85
C ARG A 161 -9.95 3.02 15.39
N GLN A 162 -9.36 1.86 15.13
CA GLN A 162 -9.14 1.42 13.75
C GLN A 162 -10.47 1.23 13.00
N ARG A 163 -11.48 0.66 13.64
CA ARG A 163 -12.84 0.55 13.07
C ARG A 163 -13.46 1.93 12.80
N ILE A 164 -13.23 2.92 13.66
CA ILE A 164 -13.67 4.31 13.44
C ILE A 164 -12.94 4.91 12.22
N ALA A 165 -11.64 4.69 12.06
CA ALA A 165 -10.89 5.14 10.89
C ALA A 165 -11.37 4.50 9.59
N ILE A 166 -11.72 3.21 9.63
CA ILE A 166 -12.33 2.48 8.50
C ILE A 166 -13.73 3.05 8.19
N ALA A 167 -14.57 3.28 9.22
CA ALA A 167 -15.90 3.89 9.05
C ALA A 167 -15.81 5.27 8.39
N ARG A 168 -14.83 6.11 8.82
CA ARG A 168 -14.57 7.41 8.19
C ARG A 168 -14.22 7.27 6.71
N ALA A 169 -13.38 6.29 6.35
CA ALA A 169 -13.03 6.06 4.96
C ALA A 169 -14.21 5.53 4.13
N LEU A 170 -15.11 4.75 4.73
CA LEU A 170 -16.22 4.10 4.04
C LEU A 170 -17.45 5.01 3.84
N ILE A 171 -17.61 6.08 4.63
CA ILE A 171 -18.87 6.85 4.70
C ILE A 171 -19.30 7.50 3.38
N THR A 172 -18.34 7.83 2.51
CA THR A 172 -18.62 8.36 1.17
C THR A 172 -18.94 7.26 0.15
N ARG A 173 -18.89 5.98 0.55
CA ARG A 173 -18.97 4.80 -0.35
C ARG A 173 -17.97 4.94 -1.50
N PRO A 174 -16.66 5.07 -1.21
CA PRO A 174 -15.64 5.34 -2.21
C PRO A 174 -15.43 4.13 -3.13
N ALA A 175 -14.98 4.40 -4.35
CA ALA A 175 -14.57 3.35 -5.28
C ALA A 175 -13.19 2.76 -4.91
N LEU A 176 -12.33 3.54 -4.23
CA LEU A 176 -10.99 3.13 -3.82
C LEU A 176 -10.74 3.49 -2.35
N ILE A 177 -10.24 2.52 -1.59
CA ILE A 177 -9.64 2.78 -0.27
C ILE A 177 -8.16 2.38 -0.31
N VAL A 178 -7.28 3.34 -0.02
CA VAL A 178 -5.85 3.09 0.23
C VAL A 178 -5.65 2.84 1.72
N ALA A 179 -5.21 1.63 2.08
CA ALA A 179 -4.98 1.23 3.46
C ALA A 179 -3.46 1.11 3.70
N ASP A 180 -2.86 2.13 4.35
CA ASP A 180 -1.44 2.17 4.67
C ASP A 180 -1.20 1.51 6.02
N GLU A 181 -0.70 0.28 6.01
CA GLU A 181 -0.40 -0.55 7.19
C GLU A 181 -1.55 -0.60 8.22
N PRO A 182 -2.79 -0.92 7.82
CA PRO A 182 -3.99 -0.68 8.63
C PRO A 182 -4.07 -1.52 9.92
N VAL A 183 -3.17 -2.48 10.11
CA VAL A 183 -3.18 -3.38 11.28
C VAL A 183 -1.85 -3.42 12.02
N SER A 184 -0.81 -2.71 11.56
CA SER A 184 0.55 -2.82 12.10
C SER A 184 0.69 -2.41 13.57
N ALA A 185 -0.17 -1.52 14.08
CA ALA A 185 -0.17 -1.03 15.45
C ALA A 185 -1.08 -1.83 16.40
N LEU A 186 -1.67 -2.95 15.93
CA LEU A 186 -2.63 -3.74 16.68
C LEU A 186 -2.04 -5.07 17.12
N ASP A 187 -2.55 -5.65 18.21
CA ASP A 187 -2.21 -7.02 18.61
C ASP A 187 -2.80 -8.05 17.62
N VAL A 188 -2.18 -9.25 17.57
CA VAL A 188 -2.50 -10.30 16.57
C VAL A 188 -3.98 -10.68 16.54
N SER A 189 -4.64 -10.74 17.70
CA SER A 189 -6.05 -11.13 17.77
C SER A 189 -6.98 -10.06 17.20
N VAL A 190 -6.65 -8.80 17.43
CA VAL A 190 -7.38 -7.64 16.89
C VAL A 190 -7.08 -7.45 15.40
N GLN A 191 -5.84 -7.70 14.98
CA GLN A 191 -5.48 -7.72 13.55
C GLN A 191 -6.40 -8.63 12.75
N ALA A 192 -6.56 -9.90 13.18
CA ALA A 192 -7.42 -10.86 12.49
C ALA A 192 -8.88 -10.37 12.37
N GLN A 193 -9.41 -9.73 13.42
CA GLN A 193 -10.77 -9.17 13.39
C GLN A 193 -10.91 -8.02 12.41
N VAL A 194 -9.88 -7.13 12.30
CA VAL A 194 -9.90 -6.01 11.37
C VAL A 194 -9.72 -6.48 9.93
N LEU A 195 -8.89 -7.50 9.69
CA LEU A 195 -8.71 -8.09 8.36
C LEU A 195 -10.01 -8.74 7.85
N ASN A 196 -10.69 -9.52 8.71
CA ASN A 196 -12.00 -10.08 8.37
C ASN A 196 -13.01 -8.97 8.07
N LEU A 197 -13.07 -7.94 8.91
CA LEU A 197 -13.93 -6.77 8.66
C LEU A 197 -13.69 -6.14 7.29
N LEU A 198 -12.42 -5.90 6.91
CA LEU A 198 -12.08 -5.30 5.61
C LEU A 198 -12.54 -6.17 4.44
N ARG A 199 -12.46 -7.50 4.57
CA ARG A 199 -12.96 -8.46 3.60
C ARG A 199 -14.49 -8.44 3.50
N ASP A 200 -15.18 -8.50 4.65
CA ASP A 200 -16.63 -8.42 4.70
C ASP A 200 -17.15 -7.13 4.07
N LEU A 201 -16.48 -5.99 4.32
CA LEU A 201 -16.81 -4.69 3.72
C LEU A 201 -16.54 -4.66 2.21
N GLN A 202 -15.52 -5.37 1.71
CA GLN A 202 -15.29 -5.52 0.27
C GLN A 202 -16.43 -6.28 -0.39
N ASP A 203 -16.86 -7.39 0.21
CA ASP A 203 -17.95 -8.23 -0.31
C ASP A 203 -19.30 -7.49 -0.27
N GLU A 204 -19.56 -6.71 0.79
CA GLU A 204 -20.82 -5.99 0.99
C GLU A 204 -20.93 -4.72 0.11
N PHE A 205 -19.86 -3.92 0.03
CA PHE A 205 -19.88 -2.59 -0.61
C PHE A 205 -19.18 -2.55 -1.97
N GLY A 206 -18.52 -3.64 -2.39
CA GLY A 206 -17.77 -3.68 -3.65
C GLY A 206 -16.56 -2.76 -3.69
N VAL A 207 -15.96 -2.44 -2.55
CA VAL A 207 -14.83 -1.52 -2.41
C VAL A 207 -13.60 -2.12 -3.08
N THR A 208 -12.86 -1.30 -3.83
CA THR A 208 -11.53 -1.63 -4.33
C THR A 208 -10.48 -1.22 -3.30
N TYR A 209 -9.55 -2.11 -2.97
CA TYR A 209 -8.49 -1.81 -2.01
C TYR A 209 -7.11 -1.73 -2.66
N MET A 210 -6.31 -0.77 -2.20
CA MET A 210 -4.86 -0.77 -2.32
C MET A 210 -4.28 -0.92 -0.90
N PHE A 211 -3.80 -2.12 -0.57
CA PHE A 211 -3.18 -2.40 0.72
C PHE A 211 -1.68 -2.18 0.69
N ILE A 212 -1.16 -1.47 1.66
CA ILE A 212 0.27 -1.38 1.93
C ILE A 212 0.57 -2.16 3.20
N SER A 213 1.50 -3.09 3.13
CA SER A 213 1.94 -3.86 4.27
C SER A 213 3.42 -4.25 4.17
N HIS A 214 4.08 -4.40 5.31
CA HIS A 214 5.35 -5.12 5.41
C HIS A 214 5.13 -6.58 5.80
N ASP A 215 3.91 -6.96 6.20
CA ASP A 215 3.53 -8.33 6.53
C ASP A 215 2.92 -9.02 5.31
N LEU A 216 3.67 -9.97 4.76
CA LEU A 216 3.25 -10.77 3.63
C LEU A 216 2.02 -11.63 3.93
N ALA A 217 1.86 -12.15 5.16
CA ALA A 217 0.71 -12.97 5.52
C ALA A 217 -0.61 -12.17 5.44
N VAL A 218 -0.58 -10.88 5.75
CA VAL A 218 -1.72 -9.98 5.56
C VAL A 218 -2.10 -9.86 4.09
N VAL A 219 -1.10 -9.70 3.21
CA VAL A 219 -1.31 -9.55 1.76
C VAL A 219 -1.78 -10.86 1.14
N GLU A 220 -1.22 -12.01 1.54
CA GLU A 220 -1.69 -13.33 1.12
C GLU A 220 -3.17 -13.55 1.44
N TYR A 221 -3.61 -13.06 2.60
CA TYR A 221 -4.98 -13.24 3.07
C TYR A 221 -5.99 -12.33 2.35
N LEU A 222 -5.62 -11.08 2.04
CA LEU A 222 -6.56 -10.05 1.57
C LEU A 222 -6.46 -9.74 0.08
N CYS A 223 -5.30 -9.95 -0.57
CA CYS A 223 -5.05 -9.37 -1.88
C CYS A 223 -5.10 -10.40 -3.01
N ASP A 224 -5.82 -10.05 -4.08
CA ASP A 224 -5.90 -10.85 -5.32
C ASP A 224 -4.60 -10.77 -6.12
N GLU A 225 -4.05 -9.55 -6.20
CA GLU A 225 -2.79 -9.24 -6.88
C GLU A 225 -1.86 -8.51 -5.92
N MET A 226 -0.56 -8.56 -6.19
CA MET A 226 0.42 -7.82 -5.41
C MET A 226 1.59 -7.33 -6.26
N ALA A 227 2.25 -6.27 -5.76
CA ALA A 227 3.53 -5.79 -6.25
C ALA A 227 4.55 -5.71 -5.11
N VAL A 228 5.75 -6.23 -5.37
CA VAL A 228 6.88 -6.18 -4.45
C VAL A 228 7.75 -4.98 -4.82
N MET A 229 7.96 -4.08 -3.87
CA MET A 229 8.76 -2.88 -4.04
C MET A 229 10.13 -3.00 -3.36
N TYR A 230 11.15 -2.58 -4.06
CA TYR A 230 12.51 -2.46 -3.54
C TYR A 230 13.13 -1.14 -4.02
N LEU A 231 13.64 -0.32 -3.08
CA LEU A 231 14.29 0.98 -3.36
C LEU A 231 13.51 1.86 -4.37
N GLY A 232 12.20 2.03 -4.15
CA GLY A 232 11.34 2.91 -4.96
C GLY A 232 10.88 2.32 -6.30
N SER A 233 11.22 1.07 -6.61
CA SER A 233 10.84 0.40 -7.85
C SER A 233 10.05 -0.86 -7.58
N VAL A 234 9.12 -1.22 -8.49
CA VAL A 234 8.48 -2.53 -8.50
C VAL A 234 9.48 -3.54 -9.09
N VAL A 235 9.78 -4.59 -8.33
CA VAL A 235 10.70 -5.65 -8.76
C VAL A 235 9.97 -6.92 -9.18
N GLU A 236 8.75 -7.12 -8.71
CA GLU A 236 7.89 -8.24 -9.10
C GLU A 236 6.42 -7.86 -8.93
N LYS A 237 5.54 -8.28 -9.83
CA LYS A 237 4.09 -8.05 -9.77
C LYS A 237 3.37 -9.21 -10.43
N GLY A 238 2.23 -9.61 -9.84
CA GLY A 238 1.37 -10.65 -10.36
C GLY A 238 0.24 -10.99 -9.40
N ARG A 239 -0.47 -12.10 -9.70
CA ARG A 239 -1.45 -12.66 -8.76
C ARG A 239 -0.72 -13.08 -7.48
N THR A 240 -1.34 -12.84 -6.34
CA THR A 240 -0.74 -13.18 -5.05
C THR A 240 -0.38 -14.65 -4.97
N GLU A 241 -1.28 -15.55 -5.39
CA GLU A 241 -1.07 -16.99 -5.41
C GLU A 241 0.15 -17.41 -6.26
N ASP A 242 0.33 -16.79 -7.43
CA ASP A 242 1.44 -17.10 -8.34
C ASP A 242 2.78 -16.67 -7.75
N ILE A 243 2.86 -15.47 -7.17
CA ILE A 243 4.08 -14.98 -6.51
C ILE A 243 4.46 -15.83 -5.31
N TYR A 244 3.48 -16.28 -4.49
CA TYR A 244 3.74 -17.14 -3.33
C TYR A 244 4.21 -18.53 -3.72
N SER A 245 3.63 -19.10 -4.78
CA SER A 245 3.99 -20.43 -5.26
C SER A 245 5.29 -20.45 -6.07
N ASN A 246 5.53 -19.40 -6.87
CA ASN A 246 6.64 -19.36 -7.83
C ASN A 246 7.27 -17.94 -7.92
N PRO A 247 7.91 -17.42 -6.84
CA PRO A 247 8.56 -16.13 -6.87
C PRO A 247 9.66 -16.07 -7.93
N ALA A 248 9.68 -15.00 -8.71
CA ALA A 248 10.59 -14.81 -9.84
C ALA A 248 11.67 -13.76 -9.61
N HIS A 249 11.67 -13.09 -8.44
CA HIS A 249 12.74 -12.19 -8.02
C HIS A 249 13.39 -12.69 -6.72
N PRO A 250 14.74 -12.71 -6.61
CA PRO A 250 15.42 -13.21 -5.40
C PRO A 250 15.02 -12.49 -4.10
N TYR A 251 14.74 -11.21 -4.17
CA TYR A 251 14.24 -10.44 -3.02
C TYR A 251 12.89 -10.94 -2.53
N THR A 252 11.93 -11.18 -3.44
CA THR A 252 10.60 -11.74 -3.12
C THR A 252 10.75 -13.11 -2.46
N ARG A 253 11.59 -13.99 -3.02
CA ARG A 253 11.86 -15.31 -2.46
C ARG A 253 12.37 -15.22 -1.02
N ILE A 254 13.33 -14.33 -0.75
CA ILE A 254 13.89 -14.14 0.59
C ILE A 254 12.84 -13.59 1.57
N LEU A 255 12.00 -12.65 1.12
CA LEU A 255 10.90 -12.13 1.94
C LEU A 255 9.91 -13.24 2.31
N LEU A 256 9.52 -14.09 1.35
CA LEU A 256 8.62 -15.23 1.58
C LEU A 256 9.23 -16.29 2.50
N ASP A 257 10.53 -16.57 2.38
CA ASP A 257 11.24 -17.50 3.26
C ASP A 257 11.42 -16.98 4.70
N ALA A 258 11.28 -15.67 4.90
CA ALA A 258 11.30 -15.05 6.23
C ALA A 258 9.97 -15.20 6.98
N VAL A 259 8.84 -15.43 6.27
CA VAL A 259 7.52 -15.64 6.88
C VAL A 259 7.50 -16.97 7.63
N PRO A 260 7.17 -17.00 8.94
CA PRO A 260 7.05 -18.22 9.68
C PRO A 260 5.94 -19.11 9.13
N ASN A 261 6.27 -20.30 8.65
CA ASN A 261 5.28 -21.29 8.22
C ASN A 261 5.19 -22.42 9.27
N PRO A 262 4.15 -22.44 10.14
CA PRO A 262 3.99 -23.44 11.19
C PRO A 262 3.82 -24.87 10.64
N ALA A 263 3.31 -25.01 9.40
CA ALA A 263 2.99 -26.30 8.81
C ALA A 263 4.21 -27.00 8.18
N SER A 264 5.32 -26.29 7.93
CA SER A 264 6.39 -26.85 7.12
C SER A 264 7.38 -27.78 7.87
N GLY A 265 7.38 -27.82 9.21
CA GLY A 265 8.23 -28.73 10.03
C GLY A 265 9.73 -28.79 9.64
N LYS A 266 10.11 -28.29 8.48
CA LYS A 266 11.45 -28.28 7.93
C LYS A 266 12.16 -26.98 8.29
N LYS A 267 13.35 -27.07 8.87
CA LYS A 267 14.29 -25.96 8.95
C LYS A 267 14.69 -25.60 7.51
N ARG A 268 14.00 -24.63 6.90
CA ARG A 268 14.51 -24.01 5.66
C ARG A 268 15.83 -23.31 6.00
N ASN A 269 16.83 -23.47 5.16
CA ASN A 269 18.05 -22.65 5.23
C ASN A 269 17.65 -21.21 4.94
N ARG A 270 17.40 -20.43 6.01
CA ARG A 270 17.01 -19.02 5.88
C ARG A 270 18.17 -18.24 5.29
N ILE A 271 17.98 -17.73 4.09
CA ILE A 271 18.92 -16.79 3.49
C ILE A 271 18.77 -15.48 4.28
N ARG A 272 19.81 -15.11 5.02
CA ARG A 272 19.83 -13.84 5.77
C ARG A 272 20.18 -12.72 4.79
N LEU A 273 19.34 -11.69 4.72
CA LEU A 273 19.71 -10.45 4.07
C LEU A 273 20.74 -9.73 4.93
N GLU A 274 21.97 -9.65 4.46
CA GLU A 274 23.02 -8.87 5.11
C GLU A 274 22.92 -7.40 4.68
N GLY A 275 23.16 -6.47 5.60
CA GLY A 275 23.14 -5.03 5.36
C GLY A 275 21.73 -4.40 5.47
N GLY A 276 21.68 -3.15 5.97
CA GLY A 276 20.45 -2.33 5.97
C GLY A 276 20.11 -1.84 4.55
N VAL A 277 18.89 -1.31 4.40
CA VAL A 277 18.45 -0.64 3.16
C VAL A 277 19.21 0.69 3.04
N THR A 278 20.47 0.61 2.59
CA THR A 278 21.28 1.78 2.26
C THR A 278 21.20 1.98 0.76
N GLY A 279 20.77 3.15 0.27
CA GLY A 279 20.90 3.39 -1.15
C GLY A 279 19.78 4.15 -1.86
N GLN A 280 18.78 4.67 -1.15
CA GLN A 280 17.82 5.59 -1.79
C GLN A 280 18.44 6.96 -2.13
N THR A 281 19.66 7.24 -1.64
CA THR A 281 20.37 8.51 -1.89
C THR A 281 21.31 8.48 -3.08
N GLU A 282 21.54 7.29 -3.67
CA GLU A 282 22.43 7.12 -4.82
C GLU A 282 21.71 6.39 -5.95
N ARG A 283 21.78 6.93 -7.17
CA ARG A 283 21.41 6.18 -8.38
C ARG A 283 22.50 5.16 -8.66
N ARG A 284 22.17 3.89 -8.49
CA ARG A 284 23.10 2.79 -8.79
C ARG A 284 23.01 2.38 -10.26
N GLN A 285 24.14 2.06 -10.84
CA GLN A 285 24.19 1.37 -12.11
C GLN A 285 23.81 -0.11 -11.90
N GLY A 286 23.05 -0.70 -12.81
CA GLY A 286 22.64 -2.11 -12.75
C GLY A 286 21.42 -2.36 -11.84
N CYS A 287 21.29 -3.62 -11.42
CA CYS A 287 20.20 -4.07 -10.57
C CYS A 287 20.26 -3.43 -9.18
N SER A 288 19.15 -2.84 -8.73
CA SER A 288 19.07 -2.20 -7.41
C SER A 288 19.30 -3.18 -6.25
N PHE A 289 19.05 -4.47 -6.45
CA PHE A 289 19.23 -5.53 -5.43
C PHE A 289 20.61 -6.21 -5.47
N GLN A 290 21.50 -5.86 -6.41
CA GLN A 290 22.77 -6.56 -6.68
C GLN A 290 23.67 -6.81 -5.45
N ASP A 291 23.74 -5.86 -4.51
CA ASP A 291 24.64 -5.95 -3.36
C ASP A 291 24.14 -6.91 -2.27
N ARG A 292 22.84 -7.22 -2.26
CA ARG A 292 22.18 -8.12 -1.30
C ARG A 292 21.73 -9.42 -1.95
N CYS A 293 21.88 -9.54 -3.28
CA CYS A 293 21.39 -10.67 -4.04
C CYS A 293 22.40 -11.84 -4.01
N PRO A 294 22.02 -13.01 -3.49
CA PRO A 294 22.90 -14.18 -3.49
C PRO A 294 23.18 -14.74 -4.89
N MET A 295 22.40 -14.34 -5.89
CA MET A 295 22.56 -14.73 -7.30
C MET A 295 23.23 -13.66 -8.15
N ALA A 296 23.77 -12.57 -7.54
CA ALA A 296 24.34 -11.45 -8.31
C ALA A 296 25.49 -11.90 -9.19
N GLN A 297 25.45 -11.49 -10.47
CA GLN A 297 26.47 -11.73 -11.48
C GLN A 297 26.88 -10.43 -12.14
N ASP A 298 27.94 -10.43 -12.96
CA ASP A 298 28.45 -9.23 -13.63
C ASP A 298 27.38 -8.52 -14.46
N LYS A 299 26.47 -9.26 -15.09
CA LYS A 299 25.33 -8.68 -15.81
C LYS A 299 24.45 -7.84 -14.90
N CYS A 300 24.24 -8.24 -13.65
CA CYS A 300 23.43 -7.46 -12.69
C CYS A 300 24.10 -6.15 -12.29
N ARG A 301 25.45 -6.07 -12.37
CA ARG A 301 26.23 -4.86 -12.08
C ARG A 301 26.25 -3.92 -13.26
N ALA A 302 26.25 -4.46 -14.49
CA ALA A 302 26.36 -3.70 -15.72
C ALA A 302 25.03 -3.11 -16.19
N GLU A 303 23.90 -3.84 -16.00
CA GLU A 303 22.61 -3.50 -16.60
C GLU A 303 21.47 -3.68 -15.58
N ALA A 304 20.61 -2.67 -15.49
CA ALA A 304 19.38 -2.76 -14.68
C ALA A 304 18.36 -3.67 -15.38
N PRO A 305 17.82 -4.71 -14.69
CA PRO A 305 16.80 -5.54 -15.28
C PRO A 305 15.48 -4.76 -15.42
N VAL A 306 14.81 -4.95 -16.56
CA VAL A 306 13.45 -4.43 -16.78
C VAL A 306 12.43 -5.48 -16.38
N LEU A 307 11.21 -5.05 -16.05
CA LEU A 307 10.09 -5.95 -15.80
C LEU A 307 9.79 -6.77 -17.07
N LYS A 308 9.85 -8.10 -16.97
CA LYS A 308 9.56 -9.04 -18.05
C LYS A 308 8.52 -10.05 -17.59
N THR A 309 7.69 -10.51 -18.53
CA THR A 309 6.72 -11.58 -18.28
C THR A 309 7.46 -12.87 -17.93
N VAL A 310 7.07 -13.48 -16.82
CA VAL A 310 7.60 -14.77 -16.31
C VAL A 310 6.50 -15.83 -16.16
N GLY A 311 5.23 -15.41 -16.26
CA GLY A 311 4.04 -16.27 -16.21
C GLY A 311 2.82 -15.48 -16.69
N ASP A 312 1.64 -16.09 -16.62
CA ASP A 312 0.37 -15.40 -16.93
C ASP A 312 0.13 -14.29 -15.92
N ASP A 313 0.03 -13.03 -16.39
CA ASP A 313 -0.10 -11.82 -15.57
C ASP A 313 0.99 -11.65 -14.48
N HIS A 314 2.12 -12.39 -14.61
CA HIS A 314 3.25 -12.35 -13.67
C HIS A 314 4.48 -11.77 -14.35
N ILE A 315 5.03 -10.69 -13.79
CA ILE A 315 6.21 -9.97 -14.30
C ILE A 315 7.25 -9.77 -13.20
N ALA A 316 8.53 -9.85 -13.56
CA ALA A 316 9.65 -9.65 -12.64
C ALA A 316 10.84 -8.93 -13.29
N ALA A 317 11.54 -8.11 -12.50
CA ALA A 317 12.73 -7.40 -12.90
C ALA A 317 13.99 -8.15 -12.44
N CYS A 318 14.23 -9.33 -13.03
CA CYS A 318 15.41 -10.13 -12.76
C CYS A 318 15.99 -10.71 -14.05
N HIS A 319 17.32 -10.71 -14.22
CA HIS A 319 17.99 -11.35 -15.37
C HIS A 319 17.96 -12.87 -15.33
N PHE A 320 17.72 -13.44 -14.13
CA PHE A 320 17.79 -14.88 -13.83
C PHE A 320 16.53 -15.37 -13.11
N SER A 321 15.37 -14.85 -13.50
CA SER A 321 14.07 -15.19 -12.88
C SER A 321 13.75 -16.68 -12.92
N ASP A 322 14.21 -17.38 -13.95
CA ASP A 322 14.07 -18.84 -14.14
C ASP A 322 14.81 -19.68 -13.06
N LYS A 323 15.82 -19.10 -12.39
CA LYS A 323 16.65 -19.78 -11.40
C LYS A 323 16.32 -19.44 -9.94
N VAL A 324 15.39 -18.53 -9.72
CA VAL A 324 15.08 -18.05 -8.35
C VAL A 324 14.60 -19.16 -7.43
N ASN A 325 13.85 -20.13 -7.95
CA ASN A 325 13.34 -21.25 -7.16
C ASN A 325 14.42 -22.29 -6.78
N GLU A 326 15.61 -22.22 -7.38
CA GLU A 326 16.77 -23.03 -7.00
C GLU A 326 17.47 -22.46 -5.74
N LEU A 327 17.16 -21.21 -5.35
CA LEU A 327 17.70 -20.60 -4.14
C LEU A 327 17.24 -21.36 -2.89
N GLY A 328 18.20 -21.87 -2.11
CA GLY A 328 17.93 -22.59 -0.86
C GLY A 328 17.55 -24.06 -1.03
N ALA A 329 17.66 -24.63 -2.22
CA ALA A 329 17.40 -26.05 -2.50
C ALA A 329 18.61 -26.96 -2.24
N GLY A 330 19.67 -26.46 -1.55
CA GLY A 330 20.89 -27.19 -1.20
C GLY A 330 20.98 -27.53 0.30
#